data_786fa0c454199098c778a37555fdda6b
#
_entry.id   786fa0c454199098c778a37555fdda6b
#
_cell.length_a   1.000
_cell.length_b   1.000
_cell.length_c   1.000
_cell.angle_alpha   90.00
_cell.angle_beta   90.00
_cell.angle_gamma   90.00
#
_symmetry.space_group_name_H-M   'P 1'
#
loop_
_entity.id
_entity.type
_entity.pdbx_description
1 polymer ?
#
loop_
_entity_poly.entity_id
_entity_poly.type
_entity_poly.pdbx_seq_one_letter_code
_entity_poly.pdbx_strand_id
1 'polypeptide(L)'
;MESQKCKKCNIEKPLAEFSKHANYKSGVRTTCRSCASILMKEWKKNNPNKVKEGKKRWQKSSKERFENGFGTKVCGKCNLEKPLSDFYSHSGSKCKECEKTRMKEYRENHPTKRKETKAKWNSNNIEWVKNNKKEYVKRRAKKDPVYRAMKSMRFRTTMYGKRKFDEKRGRFTEIIGIDPQGFRDYISSKFEEGMSWENYGWSTWHIDHIIPLSSAKTIKELEELSHHTNLQPLWKDENLEKSNKIL
;
A
#
# COMPACT_ATOMS: atom_id res chain seq x y z
N MET A 1 -55.87 8.60 18.69
CA MET A 1 -54.50 9.01 18.18
C MET A 1 -54.74 9.88 16.98
N GLU A 2 -54.06 11.02 16.92
CA GLU A 2 -54.18 11.91 15.78
C GLU A 2 -53.58 11.27 14.53
N SER A 3 -54.32 11.27 13.42
CA SER A 3 -53.92 10.72 12.16
C SER A 3 -54.01 11.76 11.02
N GLN A 4 -53.31 11.52 9.94
CA GLN A 4 -53.33 12.37 8.75
C GLN A 4 -53.25 11.51 7.48
N LYS A 5 -53.98 11.92 6.47
CA LYS A 5 -53.93 11.29 5.15
C LYS A 5 -52.66 11.70 4.38
N CYS A 6 -51.85 10.75 3.94
CA CYS A 6 -50.67 11.02 3.13
C CYS A 6 -51.04 11.46 1.70
N LYS A 7 -50.60 12.63 1.23
CA LYS A 7 -50.90 13.13 -0.11
C LYS A 7 -50.37 12.27 -1.26
N LYS A 8 -49.38 11.38 -1.00
CA LYS A 8 -48.77 10.56 -2.07
C LYS A 8 -49.39 9.18 -2.20
N CYS A 9 -49.60 8.46 -1.07
CA CYS A 9 -50.22 7.11 -1.12
C CYS A 9 -51.72 7.09 -0.79
N ASN A 10 -52.30 8.21 -0.42
CA ASN A 10 -53.68 8.42 0.00
C ASN A 10 -54.16 7.55 1.21
N ILE A 11 -53.21 6.97 1.96
CA ILE A 11 -53.47 6.16 3.14
C ILE A 11 -53.45 7.06 4.37
N GLU A 12 -54.41 6.89 5.26
CA GLU A 12 -54.45 7.51 6.56
C GLU A 12 -53.47 6.82 7.49
N LYS A 13 -52.62 7.63 8.19
CA LYS A 13 -51.55 7.12 9.01
C LYS A 13 -51.36 7.99 10.25
N PRO A 14 -50.89 7.41 11.38
CA PRO A 14 -50.57 8.17 12.57
C PRO A 14 -49.56 9.32 12.28
N LEU A 15 -49.68 10.45 12.95
CA LEU A 15 -48.75 11.60 12.77
C LEU A 15 -47.31 11.22 13.03
N ALA A 16 -47.04 10.23 13.86
CA ALA A 16 -45.70 9.68 14.09
C ALA A 16 -45.00 9.13 12.81
N GLU A 17 -45.75 8.74 11.78
CA GLU A 17 -45.20 8.30 10.49
C GLU A 17 -44.82 9.44 9.53
N PHE A 18 -45.07 10.69 9.95
CA PHE A 18 -44.70 11.87 9.17
C PHE A 18 -43.49 12.57 9.82
N SER A 19 -42.74 13.31 9.01
CA SER A 19 -41.61 14.12 9.51
C SER A 19 -42.15 15.43 10.06
N LYS A 20 -41.72 15.85 11.26
CA LYS A 20 -42.08 17.14 11.88
C LYS A 20 -41.69 18.30 10.95
N HIS A 21 -42.52 19.32 10.89
CA HIS A 21 -42.28 20.52 10.09
C HIS A 21 -43.13 21.71 10.60
N ALA A 22 -42.46 22.71 11.16
CA ALA A 22 -43.08 23.83 11.84
C ALA A 22 -44.06 24.65 10.97
N ASN A 23 -43.85 24.72 9.65
CA ASN A 23 -44.67 25.55 8.76
C ASN A 23 -46.01 24.91 8.32
N TYR A 24 -46.31 23.70 8.78
CA TYR A 24 -47.60 23.06 8.50
C TYR A 24 -48.48 23.13 9.76
N LYS A 25 -49.78 23.43 9.57
CA LYS A 25 -50.75 23.52 10.65
C LYS A 25 -50.84 22.26 11.52
N SER A 26 -50.60 21.08 10.93
CA SER A 26 -50.54 19.79 11.66
C SER A 26 -49.19 19.53 12.34
N GLY A 27 -48.20 20.44 12.24
CA GLY A 27 -46.86 20.24 12.77
C GLY A 27 -46.01 19.18 12.05
N VAL A 28 -46.56 18.53 11.01
CA VAL A 28 -45.92 17.48 10.27
C VAL A 28 -46.10 17.67 8.76
N ARG A 29 -45.22 17.07 7.96
CA ARG A 29 -45.29 17.11 6.49
C ARG A 29 -46.52 16.35 5.98
N THR A 30 -47.03 16.71 4.81
CA THR A 30 -48.21 16.09 4.19
C THR A 30 -47.90 14.74 3.52
N THR A 31 -46.65 14.33 3.45
CA THR A 31 -46.19 13.07 2.84
C THR A 31 -45.56 12.19 3.94
N CYS A 32 -45.97 10.95 4.08
CA CYS A 32 -45.42 10.03 5.05
C CYS A 32 -43.92 9.71 4.75
N ARG A 33 -43.18 9.29 5.78
CA ARG A 33 -41.72 9.03 5.67
C ARG A 33 -41.37 8.00 4.62
N SER A 34 -42.19 6.94 4.47
CA SER A 34 -41.97 5.92 3.44
C SER A 34 -42.09 6.49 2.03
N CYS A 35 -43.15 7.24 1.75
CA CYS A 35 -43.34 7.90 0.46
C CYS A 35 -42.26 8.95 0.18
N ALA A 36 -41.89 9.75 1.19
CA ALA A 36 -40.82 10.74 1.08
C ALA A 36 -39.46 10.08 0.75
N SER A 37 -39.18 8.89 1.33
CA SER A 37 -37.96 8.12 1.04
C SER A 37 -37.94 7.61 -0.42
N ILE A 38 -39.08 7.13 -0.94
CA ILE A 38 -39.19 6.69 -2.33
C ILE A 38 -38.97 7.87 -3.27
N LEU A 39 -39.66 8.98 -3.07
CA LEU A 39 -39.50 10.21 -3.87
C LEU A 39 -38.04 10.71 -3.86
N MET A 40 -37.37 10.64 -2.70
CA MET A 40 -35.96 11.04 -2.61
C MET A 40 -35.04 10.09 -3.38
N LYS A 41 -35.32 8.78 -3.38
CA LYS A 41 -34.55 7.80 -4.17
C LYS A 41 -34.73 8.05 -5.68
N GLU A 42 -35.94 8.27 -6.12
CA GLU A 42 -36.28 8.62 -7.51
C GLU A 42 -35.62 9.93 -7.94
N TRP A 43 -35.69 10.96 -7.09
CA TRP A 43 -35.04 12.24 -7.37
C TRP A 43 -33.52 12.08 -7.51
N LYS A 44 -32.88 11.32 -6.60
CA LYS A 44 -31.43 11.04 -6.69
C LYS A 44 -31.06 10.29 -7.97
N LYS A 45 -31.88 9.33 -8.40
CA LYS A 45 -31.68 8.58 -9.64
C LYS A 45 -31.76 9.51 -10.85
N ASN A 46 -32.71 10.43 -10.85
CA ASN A 46 -32.97 11.37 -11.97
C ASN A 46 -32.02 12.60 -11.95
N ASN A 47 -31.32 12.86 -10.84
CA ASN A 47 -30.43 14.01 -10.70
C ASN A 47 -29.00 13.62 -10.23
N PRO A 48 -28.30 12.70 -10.91
CA PRO A 48 -27.01 12.20 -10.47
C PRO A 48 -25.93 13.29 -10.36
N ASN A 49 -25.96 14.27 -11.24
CA ASN A 49 -25.00 15.39 -11.24
C ASN A 49 -25.21 16.31 -10.02
N LYS A 50 -26.45 16.68 -9.70
CA LYS A 50 -26.77 17.49 -8.51
C LYS A 50 -26.37 16.79 -7.23
N VAL A 51 -26.53 15.44 -7.16
CA VAL A 51 -26.07 14.64 -6.03
C VAL A 51 -24.55 14.66 -5.91
N LYS A 52 -23.81 14.50 -7.02
CA LYS A 52 -22.34 14.59 -7.06
C LYS A 52 -21.83 15.96 -6.64
N GLU A 53 -22.42 17.01 -7.15
CA GLU A 53 -22.06 18.41 -6.78
C GLU A 53 -22.34 18.71 -5.32
N GLY A 54 -23.51 18.33 -4.81
CA GLY A 54 -23.84 18.46 -3.40
C GLY A 54 -22.86 17.73 -2.49
N LYS A 55 -22.45 16.51 -2.88
CA LYS A 55 -21.42 15.73 -2.16
C LYS A 55 -20.05 16.42 -2.21
N LYS A 56 -19.63 16.93 -3.37
CA LYS A 56 -18.36 17.68 -3.50
C LYS A 56 -18.36 18.94 -2.64
N ARG A 57 -19.45 19.72 -2.66
CA ARG A 57 -19.61 20.94 -1.84
C ARG A 57 -19.52 20.62 -0.36
N TRP A 58 -20.22 19.58 0.09
CA TRP A 58 -20.17 19.15 1.49
C TRP A 58 -18.76 18.66 1.88
N GLN A 59 -18.09 17.89 1.02
CA GLN A 59 -16.72 17.45 1.26
C GLN A 59 -15.74 18.62 1.37
N LYS A 60 -15.86 19.62 0.50
CA LYS A 60 -15.04 20.84 0.52
C LYS A 60 -15.23 21.60 1.82
N SER A 61 -16.48 21.92 2.19
CA SER A 61 -16.79 22.66 3.42
C SER A 61 -16.43 21.88 4.70
N SER A 62 -16.50 20.56 4.66
CA SER A 62 -16.07 19.69 5.75
C SER A 62 -14.55 19.70 5.89
N LYS A 63 -13.83 19.63 4.78
CA LYS A 63 -12.37 19.69 4.74
C LYS A 63 -11.85 21.03 5.26
N GLU A 64 -12.40 22.13 4.81
CA GLU A 64 -12.04 23.49 5.27
C GLU A 64 -12.22 23.65 6.78
N ARG A 65 -13.32 23.12 7.36
CA ARG A 65 -13.53 23.13 8.82
C ARG A 65 -12.49 22.32 9.59
N PHE A 66 -12.06 21.19 9.04
CA PHE A 66 -11.02 20.36 9.65
C PHE A 66 -9.62 20.96 9.51
N GLU A 67 -9.31 21.57 8.37
CA GLU A 67 -8.02 22.22 8.10
C GLU A 67 -7.81 23.48 8.94
N ASN A 68 -8.87 24.25 9.17
CA ASN A 68 -8.81 25.45 10.00
C ASN A 68 -8.76 25.18 11.51
N GLY A 69 -8.87 23.92 11.95
CA GLY A 69 -8.67 23.51 13.34
C GLY A 69 -9.65 24.10 14.37
N PHE A 70 -10.69 24.81 13.92
CA PHE A 70 -11.66 25.47 14.80
C PHE A 70 -12.77 24.50 15.25
N GLY A 71 -12.90 24.35 16.56
CA GLY A 71 -13.96 23.62 17.22
C GLY A 71 -13.54 22.29 17.84
N THR A 72 -14.35 21.89 18.81
CA THR A 72 -14.22 20.62 19.52
C THR A 72 -15.41 19.72 19.22
N LYS A 73 -15.26 18.43 19.48
CA LYS A 73 -16.31 17.42 19.33
C LYS A 73 -16.15 16.34 20.38
N VAL A 74 -17.26 15.89 20.93
CA VAL A 74 -17.29 14.77 21.88
C VAL A 74 -17.17 13.45 21.10
N CYS A 75 -16.21 12.62 21.50
CA CYS A 75 -16.02 11.29 20.92
C CYS A 75 -17.09 10.33 21.43
N GLY A 76 -17.86 9.70 20.54
CA GLY A 76 -18.92 8.75 20.90
C GLY A 76 -18.43 7.40 21.47
N LYS A 77 -17.10 7.16 21.60
CA LYS A 77 -16.55 5.94 22.24
C LYS A 77 -15.92 6.25 23.61
N CYS A 78 -15.09 7.28 23.72
CA CYS A 78 -14.42 7.64 24.99
C CYS A 78 -15.10 8.78 25.73
N ASN A 79 -16.14 9.38 25.17
CA ASN A 79 -16.91 10.52 25.71
C ASN A 79 -16.07 11.76 26.08
N LEU A 80 -14.82 11.83 25.57
CA LEU A 80 -13.96 12.99 25.77
C LEU A 80 -14.20 14.02 24.67
N GLU A 81 -14.24 15.28 25.05
CA GLU A 81 -14.23 16.40 24.13
C GLU A 81 -12.80 16.57 23.59
N LYS A 82 -12.65 16.59 22.27
CA LYS A 82 -11.37 16.67 21.59
C LYS A 82 -11.43 17.64 20.41
N PRO A 83 -10.29 18.24 20.02
CA PRO A 83 -10.21 19.06 18.82
C PRO A 83 -10.70 18.30 17.58
N LEU A 84 -11.27 19.01 16.62
CA LEU A 84 -11.70 18.39 15.34
C LEU A 84 -10.54 17.73 14.60
N SER A 85 -9.30 18.21 14.76
CA SER A 85 -8.08 17.58 14.23
C SER A 85 -7.87 16.13 14.69
N ASP A 86 -8.42 15.76 15.85
CA ASP A 86 -8.35 14.40 16.39
C ASP A 86 -9.39 13.45 15.83
N PHE A 87 -10.18 13.89 14.88
CA PHE A 87 -11.16 13.06 14.18
C PHE A 87 -10.76 12.90 12.71
N TYR A 88 -11.22 11.81 12.10
CA TYR A 88 -11.18 11.70 10.64
C TYR A 88 -12.41 12.38 10.04
N SER A 89 -12.26 13.12 8.96
CA SER A 89 -13.35 13.82 8.28
C SER A 89 -14.52 12.93 7.84
N HIS A 90 -14.25 11.64 7.67
CA HIS A 90 -15.21 10.63 7.22
C HIS A 90 -15.70 9.68 8.34
N SER A 91 -15.06 9.67 9.51
CA SER A 91 -15.33 8.67 10.56
C SER A 91 -16.51 8.99 11.49
N GLY A 92 -17.15 10.11 11.28
CA GLY A 92 -18.34 10.47 12.09
C GLY A 92 -18.03 10.77 13.53
N SER A 93 -18.40 9.88 14.48
CA SER A 93 -18.45 10.18 15.91
C SER A 93 -17.22 9.77 16.74
N LYS A 94 -16.25 9.03 16.19
CA LYS A 94 -15.11 8.50 16.96
C LYS A 94 -13.83 9.27 16.70
N CYS A 95 -13.04 9.53 17.74
CA CYS A 95 -11.70 10.12 17.57
C CYS A 95 -10.71 9.13 16.95
N LYS A 96 -9.61 9.64 16.41
CA LYS A 96 -8.56 8.85 15.75
C LYS A 96 -8.00 7.73 16.61
N GLU A 97 -7.82 7.98 17.91
CA GLU A 97 -7.31 6.97 18.86
C GLU A 97 -8.31 5.83 19.03
N CYS A 98 -9.58 6.15 19.32
CA CYS A 98 -10.62 5.13 19.45
C CYS A 98 -10.81 4.33 18.16
N GLU A 99 -10.67 4.96 17.01
CA GLU A 99 -10.74 4.26 15.71
C GLU A 99 -9.51 3.38 15.47
N LYS A 100 -8.30 3.83 15.84
CA LYS A 100 -7.08 3.01 15.79
C LYS A 100 -7.20 1.77 16.69
N THR A 101 -7.70 1.95 17.93
CA THR A 101 -7.93 0.84 18.87
C THR A 101 -8.92 -0.17 18.30
N ARG A 102 -10.08 0.31 17.81
CA ARG A 102 -11.08 -0.54 17.16
C ARG A 102 -10.51 -1.34 15.98
N MET A 103 -9.69 -0.68 15.16
CA MET A 103 -9.05 -1.33 14.01
C MET A 103 -7.98 -2.33 14.44
N LYS A 104 -7.29 -2.10 15.56
CA LYS A 104 -6.33 -3.04 16.13
C LYS A 104 -7.05 -4.30 16.62
N GLU A 105 -8.06 -4.15 17.46
CA GLU A 105 -8.94 -5.22 17.97
C GLU A 105 -9.55 -6.04 16.81
N TYR A 106 -10.06 -5.36 15.78
CA TYR A 106 -10.60 -6.04 14.59
C TYR A 106 -9.56 -6.89 13.88
N ARG A 107 -8.31 -6.41 13.76
CA ARG A 107 -7.23 -7.17 13.10
C ARG A 107 -6.79 -8.39 13.93
N GLU A 108 -6.75 -8.25 15.24
CA GLU A 108 -6.42 -9.32 16.18
C GLU A 108 -7.49 -10.42 16.15
N ASN A 109 -8.77 -10.04 16.11
CA ASN A 109 -9.88 -10.98 16.02
C ASN A 109 -10.08 -11.60 14.63
N HIS A 110 -9.48 -11.03 13.57
CA HIS A 110 -9.65 -11.48 12.19
C HIS A 110 -8.31 -11.58 11.43
N PRO A 111 -7.36 -12.42 11.91
CA PRO A 111 -5.99 -12.45 11.37
C PRO A 111 -5.92 -12.94 9.91
N THR A 112 -6.83 -13.83 9.50
CA THR A 112 -6.86 -14.40 8.14
C THR A 112 -7.59 -13.52 7.14
N LYS A 113 -8.66 -12.86 7.54
CA LYS A 113 -9.57 -12.10 6.66
C LYS A 113 -8.86 -11.05 5.80
N ARG A 114 -7.84 -10.39 6.37
CA ARG A 114 -7.04 -9.42 5.61
C ARG A 114 -6.18 -10.09 4.53
N LYS A 115 -5.60 -11.26 4.87
CA LYS A 115 -4.80 -12.05 3.91
C LYS A 115 -5.67 -12.56 2.77
N GLU A 116 -6.84 -13.10 3.08
CA GLU A 116 -7.83 -13.60 2.12
C GLU A 116 -8.35 -12.49 1.19
N THR A 117 -8.76 -11.35 1.77
CA THR A 117 -9.22 -10.19 0.99
C THR A 117 -8.12 -9.69 0.05
N LYS A 118 -6.86 -9.59 0.56
CA LYS A 118 -5.72 -9.20 -0.27
C LYS A 118 -5.42 -10.22 -1.36
N ALA A 119 -5.47 -11.51 -1.05
CA ALA A 119 -5.26 -12.58 -2.01
C ALA A 119 -6.32 -12.54 -3.12
N LYS A 120 -7.60 -12.43 -2.75
CA LYS A 120 -8.71 -12.29 -3.69
C LYS A 120 -8.58 -11.05 -4.58
N TRP A 121 -8.20 -9.90 -3.98
CA TRP A 121 -7.98 -8.69 -4.76
C TRP A 121 -6.80 -8.84 -5.73
N ASN A 122 -5.67 -9.40 -5.27
CA ASN A 122 -4.49 -9.65 -6.11
C ASN A 122 -4.83 -10.62 -7.26
N SER A 123 -5.62 -11.65 -7.00
CA SER A 123 -6.06 -12.61 -8.03
C SER A 123 -6.91 -11.93 -9.11
N ASN A 124 -7.86 -11.09 -8.68
CA ASN A 124 -8.73 -10.35 -9.61
C ASN A 124 -8.01 -9.23 -10.37
N ASN A 125 -6.82 -8.80 -9.88
CA ASN A 125 -6.05 -7.70 -10.46
C ASN A 125 -4.61 -8.10 -10.81
N ILE A 126 -4.42 -9.36 -11.21
CA ILE A 126 -3.08 -9.96 -11.37
C ILE A 126 -2.18 -9.17 -12.33
N GLU A 127 -2.72 -8.72 -13.45
CA GLU A 127 -1.97 -7.96 -14.46
C GLU A 127 -1.51 -6.59 -13.91
N TRP A 128 -2.41 -5.88 -13.24
CA TRP A 128 -2.08 -4.62 -12.58
C TRP A 128 -1.01 -4.80 -11.50
N VAL A 129 -1.11 -5.86 -10.68
CA VAL A 129 -0.12 -6.17 -9.64
C VAL A 129 1.25 -6.47 -10.25
N LYS A 130 1.30 -7.28 -11.32
CA LYS A 130 2.54 -7.59 -12.04
C LYS A 130 3.19 -6.33 -12.62
N ASN A 131 2.40 -5.50 -13.30
CA ASN A 131 2.89 -4.28 -13.93
C ASN A 131 3.41 -3.27 -12.91
N ASN A 132 2.66 -3.02 -11.84
CA ASN A 132 3.11 -2.13 -10.76
C ASN A 132 4.40 -2.63 -10.08
N LYS A 133 4.50 -3.95 -9.85
CA LYS A 133 5.73 -4.53 -9.30
C LYS A 133 6.92 -4.34 -10.24
N LYS A 134 6.72 -4.55 -11.54
CA LYS A 134 7.75 -4.35 -12.58
C LYS A 134 8.21 -2.90 -12.62
N GLU A 135 7.29 -1.95 -12.64
CA GLU A 135 7.60 -0.53 -12.66
C GLU A 135 8.25 -0.05 -11.35
N TYR A 136 7.79 -0.54 -10.20
CA TYR A 136 8.44 -0.26 -8.92
C TYR A 136 9.91 -0.72 -8.92
N VAL A 137 10.16 -1.96 -9.35
CA VAL A 137 11.52 -2.53 -9.42
C VAL A 137 12.41 -1.74 -10.40
N LYS A 138 11.90 -1.38 -11.57
CA LYS A 138 12.59 -0.58 -12.57
C LYS A 138 12.98 0.81 -12.02
N ARG A 139 12.01 1.50 -11.41
CA ARG A 139 12.23 2.82 -10.81
C ARG A 139 13.24 2.79 -9.68
N ARG A 140 13.13 1.78 -8.77
CA ARG A 140 14.08 1.63 -7.66
C ARG A 140 15.47 1.30 -8.16
N ALA A 141 15.62 0.37 -9.10
CA ALA A 141 16.92 0.01 -9.67
C ALA A 141 17.61 1.18 -10.40
N LYS A 142 16.83 2.13 -10.96
CA LYS A 142 17.38 3.36 -11.56
C LYS A 142 17.93 4.32 -10.50
N LYS A 143 17.27 4.42 -9.33
CA LYS A 143 17.62 5.36 -8.28
C LYS A 143 18.65 4.84 -7.27
N ASP A 144 18.71 3.51 -7.10
CA ASP A 144 19.50 2.86 -6.06
C ASP A 144 20.44 1.82 -6.72
N PRO A 145 21.71 2.19 -6.93
CA PRO A 145 22.69 1.29 -7.55
C PRO A 145 23.00 0.08 -6.68
N VAL A 146 22.98 0.20 -5.35
CA VAL A 146 23.17 -0.94 -4.42
C VAL A 146 22.03 -1.94 -4.56
N TYR A 147 20.79 -1.46 -4.62
CA TYR A 147 19.64 -2.33 -4.88
C TYR A 147 19.75 -3.04 -6.23
N ARG A 148 20.22 -2.32 -7.28
CA ARG A 148 20.45 -2.88 -8.60
C ARG A 148 21.51 -3.98 -8.57
N ALA A 149 22.63 -3.75 -7.87
CA ALA A 149 23.70 -4.69 -7.69
C ALA A 149 23.25 -5.96 -6.97
N MET A 150 22.67 -5.82 -5.77
CA MET A 150 22.16 -6.95 -5.00
C MET A 150 21.07 -7.75 -5.72
N LYS A 151 20.22 -7.07 -6.50
CA LYS A 151 19.25 -7.76 -7.37
C LYS A 151 19.92 -8.59 -8.46
N SER A 152 20.98 -8.07 -9.09
CA SER A 152 21.77 -8.80 -10.09
C SER A 152 22.46 -10.01 -9.48
N MET A 153 23.08 -9.85 -8.31
CA MET A 153 23.71 -10.97 -7.58
C MET A 153 22.68 -12.06 -7.24
N ARG A 154 21.55 -11.68 -6.66
CA ARG A 154 20.45 -12.63 -6.38
C ARG A 154 20.03 -13.40 -7.64
N PHE A 155 19.88 -12.71 -8.75
CA PHE A 155 19.48 -13.33 -10.01
C PHE A 155 20.54 -14.33 -10.49
N ARG A 156 21.84 -13.94 -10.51
CA ARG A 156 22.95 -14.83 -10.91
C ARG A 156 22.99 -16.09 -10.06
N THR A 157 23.02 -15.98 -8.73
CA THR A 157 23.03 -17.13 -7.81
C THR A 157 21.81 -18.03 -8.05
N THR A 158 20.60 -17.45 -8.19
CA THR A 158 19.38 -18.23 -8.41
C THR A 158 19.40 -18.98 -9.74
N MET A 159 19.80 -18.30 -10.81
CA MET A 159 19.83 -18.91 -12.14
C MET A 159 20.92 -19.98 -12.24
N TYR A 160 22.06 -19.75 -11.60
CA TYR A 160 23.15 -20.72 -11.59
C TYR A 160 22.75 -21.98 -10.82
N GLY A 161 22.21 -21.85 -9.61
CA GLY A 161 21.72 -22.96 -8.82
C GLY A 161 20.67 -23.80 -9.55
N LYS A 162 19.68 -23.12 -10.17
CA LYS A 162 18.65 -23.81 -10.95
C LYS A 162 19.17 -24.55 -12.17
N ARG A 163 20.13 -23.94 -12.91
CA ARG A 163 20.69 -24.55 -14.13
C ARG A 163 21.62 -25.70 -13.85
N LYS A 164 22.44 -25.60 -12.79
CA LYS A 164 23.50 -26.56 -12.50
C LYS A 164 23.06 -27.70 -11.59
N PHE A 165 22.18 -27.41 -10.61
CA PHE A 165 21.84 -28.35 -9.55
C PHE A 165 20.35 -28.75 -9.53
N ASP A 166 19.50 -28.00 -10.27
CA ASP A 166 18.02 -28.09 -10.22
C ASP A 166 17.43 -27.96 -8.79
N GLU A 167 18.17 -27.32 -7.89
CA GLU A 167 17.81 -27.13 -6.50
C GLU A 167 17.45 -25.68 -6.20
N LYS A 168 16.61 -25.49 -5.15
CA LYS A 168 16.33 -24.19 -4.60
C LYS A 168 17.39 -23.83 -3.56
N ARG A 169 18.07 -22.70 -3.79
CA ARG A 169 18.95 -22.09 -2.78
C ARG A 169 18.18 -21.54 -1.59
N GLY A 170 18.87 -21.30 -0.46
CA GLY A 170 18.39 -20.57 0.69
C GLY A 170 18.03 -19.12 0.41
N ARG A 171 17.68 -18.37 1.44
CA ARG A 171 17.35 -16.96 1.30
C ARG A 171 18.60 -16.16 0.96
N PHE A 172 18.52 -15.33 -0.09
CA PHE A 172 19.67 -14.53 -0.53
C PHE A 172 20.21 -13.60 0.56
N THR A 173 19.37 -13.08 1.45
CA THR A 173 19.79 -12.23 2.57
C THR A 173 20.65 -12.97 3.61
N GLU A 174 20.48 -14.29 3.73
CA GLU A 174 21.29 -15.17 4.60
C GLU A 174 22.57 -15.57 3.85
N ILE A 175 22.48 -15.91 2.57
CA ILE A 175 23.60 -16.31 1.71
C ILE A 175 24.63 -15.18 1.59
N ILE A 176 24.18 -13.96 1.30
CA ILE A 176 25.08 -12.81 1.13
C ILE A 176 25.77 -12.40 2.44
N GLY A 177 25.17 -12.74 3.59
CA GLY A 177 25.74 -12.57 4.92
C GLY A 177 25.87 -11.12 5.40
N ILE A 178 25.26 -10.16 4.69
CA ILE A 178 25.37 -8.73 5.01
C ILE A 178 24.10 -7.99 4.58
N ASP A 179 23.76 -6.91 5.29
CA ASP A 179 22.64 -6.06 4.92
C ASP A 179 23.00 -5.10 3.76
N PRO A 180 22.04 -4.39 3.18
CA PRO A 180 22.31 -3.51 2.03
C PRO A 180 23.28 -2.37 2.33
N GLN A 181 23.31 -1.84 3.56
CA GLN A 181 24.26 -0.79 3.93
C GLN A 181 25.66 -1.36 4.07
N GLY A 182 25.81 -2.45 4.82
CA GLY A 182 27.08 -3.14 4.95
C GLY A 182 27.62 -3.62 3.60
N PHE A 183 26.76 -4.09 2.70
CA PHE A 183 27.15 -4.45 1.33
C PHE A 183 27.68 -3.22 0.56
N ARG A 184 27.03 -2.07 0.71
CA ARG A 184 27.51 -0.83 0.13
C ARG A 184 28.92 -0.49 0.64
N ASP A 185 29.09 -0.51 1.96
CA ASP A 185 30.35 -0.12 2.62
C ASP A 185 31.48 -1.11 2.26
N TYR A 186 31.19 -2.41 2.28
CA TYR A 186 32.14 -3.46 1.91
C TYR A 186 32.65 -3.32 0.46
N ILE A 187 31.76 -3.11 -0.50
CA ILE A 187 32.18 -2.93 -1.90
C ILE A 187 32.89 -1.59 -2.08
N SER A 188 32.43 -0.52 -1.41
CA SER A 188 33.08 0.80 -1.47
C SER A 188 34.51 0.78 -0.91
N SER A 189 34.77 -0.04 0.12
CA SER A 189 36.13 -0.17 0.70
C SER A 189 37.14 -0.82 -0.26
N LYS A 190 36.67 -1.42 -1.35
CA LYS A 190 37.49 -2.04 -2.40
C LYS A 190 37.48 -1.26 -3.70
N PHE A 191 36.95 -0.05 -3.73
CA PHE A 191 36.97 0.77 -4.94
C PHE A 191 38.39 1.19 -5.31
N GLU A 192 38.68 1.09 -6.58
CA GLU A 192 39.84 1.69 -7.19
C GLU A 192 39.57 3.16 -7.55
N GLU A 193 40.63 3.88 -7.88
CA GLU A 193 40.52 5.27 -8.31
C GLU A 193 39.56 5.41 -9.49
N GLY A 194 38.60 6.32 -9.38
CA GLY A 194 37.54 6.54 -10.38
C GLY A 194 36.30 5.66 -10.25
N MET A 195 36.29 4.64 -9.38
CA MET A 195 35.09 3.86 -9.10
C MET A 195 34.17 4.59 -8.11
N SER A 196 32.87 4.59 -8.40
CA SER A 196 31.84 5.07 -7.50
C SER A 196 30.50 4.36 -7.73
N TRP A 197 29.55 4.46 -6.80
CA TRP A 197 28.20 3.90 -6.99
C TRP A 197 27.40 4.64 -8.07
N GLU A 198 27.75 5.88 -8.37
CA GLU A 198 27.13 6.72 -9.38
C GLU A 198 27.45 6.17 -10.79
N ASN A 199 28.68 5.70 -10.99
CA ASN A 199 29.10 5.11 -12.27
C ASN A 199 29.02 3.58 -12.31
N TYR A 200 28.44 2.91 -11.26
CA TYR A 200 28.20 1.48 -11.32
C TYR A 200 27.29 1.11 -12.50
N GLY A 201 27.73 0.27 -13.39
CA GLY A 201 26.92 -0.17 -14.53
C GLY A 201 27.67 -0.91 -15.60
N TRP A 202 26.91 -1.34 -16.61
CA TRP A 202 27.36 -2.19 -17.71
C TRP A 202 28.59 -1.68 -18.48
N SER A 203 28.78 -0.37 -18.56
CA SER A 203 29.84 0.25 -19.35
C SER A 203 31.10 0.59 -18.55
N THR A 204 31.08 0.49 -17.20
CA THR A 204 32.15 0.98 -16.35
C THR A 204 32.77 -0.12 -15.50
N TRP A 205 32.16 -0.47 -14.37
CA TRP A 205 32.66 -1.52 -13.48
C TRP A 205 31.54 -2.44 -13.02
N HIS A 206 31.90 -3.66 -12.68
CA HIS A 206 30.98 -4.74 -12.30
C HIS A 206 31.32 -5.25 -10.90
N ILE A 207 30.35 -5.90 -10.26
CA ILE A 207 30.63 -6.73 -9.09
C ILE A 207 30.87 -8.15 -9.61
N ASP A 208 32.04 -8.66 -9.34
CA ASP A 208 32.50 -9.98 -9.73
C ASP A 208 32.69 -10.89 -8.51
N HIS A 209 32.74 -12.22 -8.76
CA HIS A 209 33.09 -13.21 -7.76
C HIS A 209 34.58 -13.54 -7.87
N ILE A 210 35.36 -13.35 -6.80
CA ILE A 210 36.79 -13.67 -6.76
C ILE A 210 36.98 -15.12 -7.23
N ILE A 211 36.29 -16.06 -6.57
CA ILE A 211 36.17 -17.45 -7.02
C ILE A 211 34.88 -17.57 -7.83
N PRO A 212 34.92 -17.91 -9.10
CA PRO A 212 33.73 -17.96 -9.96
C PRO A 212 32.68 -18.94 -9.47
N LEU A 213 31.39 -18.59 -9.59
CA LEU A 213 30.27 -19.49 -9.27
C LEU A 213 30.31 -20.80 -10.08
N SER A 214 30.99 -20.83 -11.20
CA SER A 214 31.16 -22.01 -12.05
C SER A 214 31.96 -23.12 -11.38
N SER A 215 32.80 -22.80 -10.41
CA SER A 215 33.61 -23.78 -9.66
C SER A 215 32.80 -24.60 -8.65
N ALA A 216 31.64 -24.09 -8.22
CA ALA A 216 30.78 -24.80 -7.26
C ALA A 216 30.38 -26.18 -7.78
N LYS A 217 30.51 -27.21 -6.97
CA LYS A 217 30.10 -28.60 -7.26
C LYS A 217 28.76 -28.95 -6.63
N THR A 218 28.37 -28.23 -5.57
CA THR A 218 27.13 -28.42 -4.83
C THR A 218 26.38 -27.10 -4.65
N ILE A 219 25.09 -27.18 -4.29
CA ILE A 219 24.30 -25.98 -3.97
C ILE A 219 24.86 -25.24 -2.76
N LYS A 220 25.42 -25.96 -1.78
CA LYS A 220 26.03 -25.40 -0.58
C LYS A 220 27.29 -24.59 -0.94
N GLU A 221 28.17 -25.15 -1.76
CA GLU A 221 29.34 -24.44 -2.27
C GLU A 221 28.94 -23.19 -3.08
N LEU A 222 27.86 -23.27 -3.89
CA LEU A 222 27.31 -22.11 -4.59
C LEU A 222 26.85 -21.01 -3.63
N GLU A 223 26.24 -21.37 -2.52
CA GLU A 223 25.83 -20.43 -1.49
C GLU A 223 27.03 -19.78 -0.80
N GLU A 224 28.05 -20.57 -0.45
CA GLU A 224 29.31 -20.09 0.12
C GLU A 224 30.03 -19.13 -0.85
N LEU A 225 30.12 -19.48 -2.15
CA LEU A 225 30.70 -18.61 -3.17
C LEU A 225 29.87 -17.34 -3.49
N SER A 226 28.61 -17.32 -3.07
CA SER A 226 27.74 -16.15 -3.21
C SER A 226 27.80 -15.21 -1.99
N HIS A 227 28.58 -15.53 -0.96
CA HIS A 227 28.79 -14.70 0.23
C HIS A 227 29.56 -13.42 -0.14
N HIS A 228 29.30 -12.31 0.57
CA HIS A 228 29.88 -11.01 0.24
C HIS A 228 31.43 -11.00 0.25
N THR A 229 32.06 -11.84 1.07
CA THR A 229 33.53 -11.92 1.15
C THR A 229 34.18 -12.39 -0.14
N ASN A 230 33.42 -13.12 -0.97
CA ASN A 230 33.86 -13.56 -2.33
C ASN A 230 33.55 -12.53 -3.42
N LEU A 231 33.20 -11.30 -3.06
CA LEU A 231 32.83 -10.26 -4.03
C LEU A 231 33.91 -9.17 -4.10
N GLN A 232 34.10 -8.66 -5.29
CA GLN A 232 35.00 -7.55 -5.58
C GLN A 232 34.43 -6.66 -6.70
N PRO A 233 34.70 -5.35 -6.68
CA PRO A 233 34.51 -4.53 -7.87
C PRO A 233 35.65 -4.80 -8.86
N LEU A 234 35.36 -4.87 -10.15
CA LEU A 234 36.35 -4.92 -11.22
C LEU A 234 35.92 -3.98 -12.35
N TRP A 235 36.87 -3.35 -12.98
CA TRP A 235 36.63 -2.63 -14.23
C TRP A 235 36.06 -3.60 -15.29
N LYS A 236 35.23 -3.06 -16.15
CA LYS A 236 34.53 -3.87 -17.16
C LYS A 236 35.50 -4.74 -17.97
N ASP A 237 36.62 -4.16 -18.42
CA ASP A 237 37.56 -4.86 -19.30
C ASP A 237 38.31 -5.93 -18.51
N GLU A 238 38.77 -5.65 -17.30
CA GLU A 238 39.37 -6.62 -16.38
C GLU A 238 38.40 -7.78 -16.07
N ASN A 239 37.13 -7.47 -15.82
CA ASN A 239 36.12 -8.48 -15.56
C ASN A 239 35.86 -9.40 -16.79
N LEU A 240 35.95 -8.85 -18.00
CA LEU A 240 35.87 -9.63 -19.24
C LEU A 240 37.09 -10.51 -19.44
N GLU A 241 38.29 -9.98 -19.17
CA GLU A 241 39.55 -10.73 -19.26
C GLU A 241 39.63 -11.86 -18.23
N LYS A 242 39.24 -11.55 -16.99
CA LYS A 242 39.13 -12.55 -15.90
C LYS A 242 38.20 -13.70 -16.27
N SER A 243 37.03 -13.41 -16.84
CA SER A 243 36.02 -14.44 -17.17
C SER A 243 35.76 -15.41 -16.00
N ASN A 244 35.98 -16.70 -16.17
CA ASN A 244 35.84 -17.75 -15.16
C ASN A 244 37.17 -18.17 -14.50
N LYS A 245 38.21 -17.37 -14.65
CA LYS A 245 39.52 -17.67 -14.03
C LYS A 245 39.55 -17.19 -12.57
N ILE A 246 40.35 -17.85 -11.75
CA ILE A 246 40.76 -17.34 -10.44
C ILE A 246 42.05 -16.56 -10.67
N LEU A 247 42.03 -15.27 -10.34
CA LEU A 247 43.21 -14.41 -10.43
C LEU A 247 44.04 -14.53 -9.15
#